data_0f89d0249dd8bfbf0e11488a6738af06
#
_entry.id   0f89d0249dd8bfbf0e11488a6738af06
#
_cell.length_a   1.000
_cell.length_b   1.000
_cell.length_c   1.000
_cell.angle_alpha   90.00
_cell.angle_beta   90.00
_cell.angle_gamma   90.00
#
_symmetry.space_group_name_H-M   'P 1'
#
loop_
_entity.id
_entity.type
_entity.pdbx_description
1 polymer ?
#
loop_
_entity_poly.entity_id
_entity_poly.type
_entity_poly.pdbx_seq_one_letter_code
_entity_poly.pdbx_strand_id
1 'polypeptide(L)'
;RLPQSSTYNHFQIPPEKPGIWISMVLPYGTGSDVLMQGDYLTKLGKWTLSHDGKVEHPDWGISLFDLLFLAHLKVGDSVKLEVIREGKPVVLQTKVSAYEENSRSVPLKIVGTAPRYVIEGGFLFQELTLNYLRIWGANWQTRAPMRLRLFLEQNKAVSIYENNKTDISSTGTKISSEHPPRIVLVSQVIPDPLNIGYQKLSNAVVLQVNGKQIRRLEDVSTAFLSPINNFHRIDFLPGSERLSVILSVAELADANQRIKNNFRIPKLQSL
;
A
#
# COMPACT_ATOMS: atom_id res chain seq x y z
N ARG A 1 4.22 -22.11 6.71
CA ARG A 1 5.19 -23.22 6.58
C ARG A 1 6.21 -23.08 7.69
N LEU A 2 6.48 -24.15 8.42
CA LEU A 2 7.61 -24.19 9.35
C LEU A 2 8.89 -23.97 8.55
N PRO A 3 9.82 -23.11 9.04
CA PRO A 3 11.10 -22.92 8.35
C PRO A 3 11.88 -24.23 8.28
N GLN A 4 12.66 -24.40 7.22
CA GLN A 4 13.56 -25.55 7.11
C GLN A 4 14.70 -25.42 8.13
N SER A 5 15.30 -26.53 8.53
CA SER A 5 16.42 -26.59 9.49
C SER A 5 17.58 -25.65 9.10
N SER A 6 17.84 -25.48 7.81
CA SER A 6 18.83 -24.54 7.29
C SER A 6 18.54 -23.08 7.64
N THR A 7 17.27 -22.69 7.73
CA THR A 7 16.86 -21.34 8.12
C THR A 7 17.17 -21.07 9.58
N TYR A 8 16.85 -22.03 10.46
CA TYR A 8 17.18 -21.91 11.88
C TYR A 8 18.70 -21.79 12.11
N ASN A 9 19.48 -22.61 11.40
CA ASN A 9 20.94 -22.57 11.49
C ASN A 9 21.51 -21.25 10.99
N HIS A 10 21.01 -20.74 9.86
CA HIS A 10 21.46 -19.45 9.30
C HIS A 10 21.24 -18.29 10.26
N PHE A 11 20.08 -18.24 10.90
CA PHE A 11 19.76 -17.19 11.86
C PHE A 11 20.15 -17.53 13.31
N GLN A 12 20.90 -18.60 13.52
CA GLN A 12 21.40 -19.03 14.83
C GLN A 12 20.29 -19.20 15.89
N ILE A 13 19.15 -19.72 15.46
CA ILE A 13 18.02 -19.99 16.35
C ILE A 13 18.00 -21.48 16.67
N PRO A 14 18.01 -21.90 17.96
CA PRO A 14 17.89 -23.30 18.33
C PRO A 14 16.57 -23.88 17.77
N PRO A 15 16.60 -25.02 17.06
CA PRO A 15 15.42 -25.60 16.43
C PRO A 15 14.27 -25.90 17.40
N GLU A 16 14.62 -26.19 18.66
CA GLU A 16 13.67 -26.46 19.76
C GLU A 16 13.06 -25.18 20.35
N LYS A 17 13.59 -23.99 20.01
CA LYS A 17 13.08 -22.73 20.53
C LYS A 17 11.75 -22.36 19.91
N PRO A 18 10.65 -22.34 20.68
CA PRO A 18 9.33 -22.00 20.12
C PRO A 18 9.26 -20.53 19.71
N GLY A 19 8.48 -20.23 18.68
CA GLY A 19 8.27 -18.89 18.16
C GLY A 19 7.86 -18.88 16.70
N ILE A 20 7.66 -17.68 16.15
CA ILE A 20 7.23 -17.45 14.78
C ILE A 20 8.12 -16.44 14.07
N TRP A 21 8.33 -16.62 12.78
CA TRP A 21 9.02 -15.67 11.92
C TRP A 21 8.13 -14.50 11.53
N ILE A 22 8.66 -13.30 11.68
CA ILE A 22 8.06 -12.09 11.12
C ILE A 22 8.48 -11.98 9.66
N SER A 23 7.62 -12.41 8.76
CA SER A 23 7.86 -12.35 7.32
C SER A 23 7.62 -10.97 6.75
N MET A 24 6.77 -10.18 7.39
CA MET A 24 6.43 -8.82 6.98
C MET A 24 5.90 -8.04 8.19
N VAL A 25 6.29 -6.79 8.30
CA VAL A 25 5.72 -5.82 9.25
C VAL A 25 4.80 -4.89 8.48
N LEU A 26 3.52 -4.87 8.85
CA LEU A 26 2.57 -3.95 8.24
C LEU A 26 2.78 -2.54 8.79
N PRO A 27 2.92 -1.53 7.95
CA PRO A 27 3.04 -0.16 8.41
C PRO A 27 1.78 0.24 9.20
N TYR A 28 1.95 1.10 10.18
CA TYR A 28 0.88 1.63 11.05
C TYR A 28 0.17 0.60 11.96
N GLY A 29 0.59 -0.68 11.95
CA GLY A 29 0.10 -1.70 12.86
C GLY A 29 0.87 -1.71 14.18
N THR A 30 0.34 -2.46 15.17
CA THR A 30 1.05 -2.72 16.44
C THR A 30 2.42 -3.33 16.14
N GLY A 31 3.47 -2.74 16.70
CA GLY A 31 4.85 -3.19 16.51
C GLY A 31 5.54 -2.69 15.23
N SER A 32 4.87 -1.92 14.38
CA SER A 32 5.48 -1.37 13.15
C SER A 32 6.67 -0.43 13.40
N ASP A 33 6.77 0.10 14.60
CA ASP A 33 7.84 1.00 15.07
C ASP A 33 9.08 0.27 15.61
N VAL A 34 8.94 -1.01 15.97
CA VAL A 34 9.99 -1.78 16.68
C VAL A 34 10.33 -3.12 16.06
N LEU A 35 9.37 -3.79 15.39
CA LEU A 35 9.59 -5.07 14.72
C LEU A 35 10.24 -4.85 13.35
N MET A 36 11.03 -5.83 12.93
CA MET A 36 11.66 -5.89 11.61
C MET A 36 11.32 -7.21 10.90
N GLN A 37 11.32 -7.17 9.58
CA GLN A 37 11.29 -8.41 8.79
C GLN A 37 12.50 -9.27 9.13
N GLY A 38 12.29 -10.56 9.40
CA GLY A 38 13.35 -11.47 9.82
C GLY A 38 13.46 -11.66 11.33
N ASP A 39 12.75 -10.86 12.15
CA ASP A 39 12.65 -11.14 13.58
C ASP A 39 12.00 -12.50 13.83
N TYR A 40 12.47 -13.20 14.85
CA TYR A 40 11.84 -14.41 15.34
C TYR A 40 11.18 -14.14 16.69
N LEU A 41 9.85 -13.96 16.68
CA LEU A 41 9.06 -13.61 17.86
C LEU A 41 8.82 -14.84 18.72
N THR A 42 9.31 -14.81 19.96
CA THR A 42 9.21 -15.92 20.93
C THR A 42 8.17 -15.68 22.00
N LYS A 43 7.96 -14.40 22.39
CA LYS A 43 6.94 -14.07 23.42
C LYS A 43 6.20 -12.77 23.08
N LEU A 44 4.93 -12.79 23.47
CA LEU A 44 4.04 -11.64 23.45
C LEU A 44 3.52 -11.39 24.89
N GLY A 45 4.02 -10.34 25.53
CA GLY A 45 3.76 -10.11 26.96
C GLY A 45 4.24 -11.27 27.82
N LYS A 46 3.32 -11.91 28.52
CA LYS A 46 3.58 -13.10 29.36
C LYS A 46 3.48 -14.44 28.61
N TRP A 47 2.96 -14.43 27.39
CA TRP A 47 2.68 -15.66 26.63
C TRP A 47 3.85 -16.05 25.74
N THR A 48 4.27 -17.30 25.86
CA THR A 48 5.23 -17.93 24.95
C THR A 48 4.50 -18.45 23.72
N LEU A 49 5.06 -18.17 22.53
CA LEU A 49 4.50 -18.59 21.26
C LEU A 49 5.05 -19.97 20.87
N SER A 50 4.18 -20.86 20.40
CA SER A 50 4.62 -22.10 19.74
C SER A 50 5.08 -21.82 18.31
N HIS A 51 5.63 -22.82 17.62
CA HIS A 51 6.11 -22.70 16.22
C HIS A 51 4.98 -22.41 15.22
N ASP A 52 3.74 -22.72 15.56
CA ASP A 52 2.55 -22.46 14.73
C ASP A 52 1.76 -21.21 15.17
N GLY A 53 2.35 -20.39 16.05
CA GLY A 53 1.74 -19.13 16.50
C GLY A 53 0.64 -19.31 17.54
N LYS A 54 0.61 -20.45 18.21
CA LYS A 54 -0.35 -20.67 19.29
C LYS A 54 0.26 -20.33 20.65
N VAL A 55 -0.62 -20.09 21.60
CA VAL A 55 -0.30 -19.83 23.00
C VAL A 55 -1.18 -20.72 23.87
N GLU A 56 -0.69 -21.07 25.04
CA GLU A 56 -1.48 -21.75 26.06
C GLU A 56 -2.15 -20.72 26.96
N HIS A 57 -3.48 -20.66 26.92
CA HIS A 57 -4.27 -19.74 27.73
C HIS A 57 -4.98 -20.52 28.85
N PRO A 58 -4.99 -20.02 30.09
CA PRO A 58 -5.56 -20.73 31.23
C PRO A 58 -7.02 -21.14 31.05
N ASP A 59 -7.83 -20.25 30.44
CA ASP A 59 -9.27 -20.45 30.32
C ASP A 59 -9.71 -21.07 28.99
N TRP A 60 -8.87 -20.90 27.91
CA TRP A 60 -9.23 -21.31 26.54
C TRP A 60 -8.40 -22.46 26.03
N GLY A 61 -7.41 -22.92 26.81
CA GLY A 61 -6.44 -23.89 26.32
C GLY A 61 -5.57 -23.33 25.20
N ILE A 62 -5.26 -24.17 24.22
CA ILE A 62 -4.40 -23.78 23.09
C ILE A 62 -5.17 -22.88 22.11
N SER A 63 -4.75 -21.65 21.96
CA SER A 63 -5.40 -20.62 21.13
C SER A 63 -4.39 -19.90 20.24
N LEU A 64 -4.85 -19.32 19.12
CA LEU A 64 -4.02 -18.46 18.30
C LEU A 64 -3.67 -17.17 19.05
N PHE A 65 -2.44 -16.67 18.86
CA PHE A 65 -1.95 -15.51 19.60
C PHE A 65 -2.72 -14.21 19.28
N ASP A 66 -3.32 -14.11 18.11
CA ASP A 66 -4.15 -12.96 17.70
C ASP A 66 -5.41 -12.81 18.53
N LEU A 67 -5.96 -13.90 19.06
CA LEU A 67 -7.09 -13.85 19.99
C LEU A 67 -6.75 -13.15 21.32
N LEU A 68 -5.46 -13.13 21.71
CA LEU A 68 -5.02 -12.39 22.89
C LEU A 68 -5.22 -10.88 22.73
N PHE A 69 -5.01 -10.34 21.54
CA PHE A 69 -5.27 -8.93 21.23
C PHE A 69 -6.75 -8.60 21.42
N LEU A 70 -7.63 -9.49 20.96
CA LEU A 70 -9.07 -9.26 21.05
C LEU A 70 -9.59 -9.33 22.50
N ALA A 71 -8.99 -10.18 23.33
CA ALA A 71 -9.52 -10.46 24.65
C ALA A 71 -8.84 -9.68 25.79
N HIS A 72 -7.55 -9.40 25.66
CA HIS A 72 -6.74 -8.90 26.79
C HIS A 72 -6.04 -7.57 26.53
N LEU A 73 -6.02 -7.09 25.30
CA LEU A 73 -5.30 -5.87 24.94
C LEU A 73 -6.26 -4.83 24.38
N LYS A 74 -6.07 -3.59 24.81
CA LYS A 74 -6.81 -2.42 24.30
C LYS A 74 -5.86 -1.51 23.55
N VAL A 75 -6.39 -0.73 22.63
CA VAL A 75 -5.62 0.32 21.96
C VAL A 75 -5.02 1.26 23.00
N GLY A 76 -3.71 1.50 22.89
CA GLY A 76 -2.93 2.29 23.84
C GLY A 76 -2.18 1.47 24.89
N ASP A 77 -2.53 0.20 25.11
CA ASP A 77 -1.82 -0.66 26.04
C ASP A 77 -0.37 -0.89 25.60
N SER A 78 0.52 -0.97 26.57
CA SER A 78 1.93 -1.26 26.31
C SER A 78 2.17 -2.76 26.29
N VAL A 79 2.81 -3.26 25.25
CA VAL A 79 3.10 -4.68 25.06
C VAL A 79 4.60 -4.90 24.94
N LYS A 80 5.11 -5.85 25.72
CA LYS A 80 6.48 -6.33 25.64
C LYS A 80 6.56 -7.49 24.63
N LEU A 81 7.54 -7.44 23.73
CA LEU A 81 7.85 -8.47 22.75
C LEU A 81 9.25 -9.01 23.02
N GLU A 82 9.41 -10.32 23.01
CA GLU A 82 10.73 -10.94 23.04
C GLU A 82 11.01 -11.56 21.67
N VAL A 83 12.04 -11.10 20.99
CA VAL A 83 12.42 -11.55 19.66
C VAL A 83 13.87 -12.04 19.66
N ILE A 84 14.21 -12.87 18.68
CA ILE A 84 15.59 -13.12 18.29
C ILE A 84 15.82 -12.36 16.97
N ARG A 85 16.74 -11.43 16.98
CA ARG A 85 17.15 -10.62 15.83
C ARG A 85 18.62 -10.88 15.55
N GLU A 86 18.94 -11.38 14.36
CA GLU A 86 20.32 -11.72 13.97
C GLU A 86 21.03 -12.61 15.01
N GLY A 87 20.32 -13.64 15.49
CA GLY A 87 20.83 -14.58 16.49
C GLY A 87 20.87 -14.07 17.93
N LYS A 88 20.52 -12.81 18.19
CA LYS A 88 20.58 -12.21 19.52
C LYS A 88 19.18 -12.00 20.12
N PRO A 89 18.96 -12.34 21.40
CA PRO A 89 17.71 -12.03 22.07
C PRO A 89 17.57 -10.51 22.26
N VAL A 90 16.43 -9.96 21.84
CA VAL A 90 16.07 -8.55 21.97
C VAL A 90 14.71 -8.43 22.62
N VAL A 91 14.59 -7.50 23.55
CA VAL A 91 13.32 -7.15 24.18
C VAL A 91 12.87 -5.82 23.61
N LEU A 92 11.67 -5.82 23.04
CA LEU A 92 11.05 -4.67 22.43
C LEU A 92 9.81 -4.28 23.23
N GLN A 93 9.45 -3.01 23.16
CA GLN A 93 8.22 -2.50 23.76
C GLN A 93 7.50 -1.62 22.74
N THR A 94 6.22 -1.89 22.54
CA THR A 94 5.36 -1.13 21.63
C THR A 94 4.00 -0.84 22.27
N LYS A 95 3.25 0.06 21.67
CA LYS A 95 1.85 0.30 22.06
C LYS A 95 0.91 -0.37 21.07
N VAL A 96 -0.16 -0.96 21.60
CA VAL A 96 -1.23 -1.50 20.77
C VAL A 96 -1.88 -0.35 20.01
N SER A 97 -1.86 -0.43 18.69
CA SER A 97 -2.49 0.55 17.79
C SER A 97 -3.73 -0.04 17.13
N ALA A 98 -4.73 0.80 16.87
CA ALA A 98 -5.83 0.43 16.00
C ALA A 98 -5.29 0.38 14.56
N TYR A 99 -5.58 -0.71 13.87
CA TYR A 99 -5.33 -0.78 12.43
C TYR A 99 -6.56 -0.25 11.69
N GLU A 100 -6.50 1.00 11.29
CA GLU A 100 -7.58 1.64 10.56
C GLU A 100 -7.58 1.22 9.09
N GLU A 101 -8.76 1.07 8.51
CA GLU A 101 -8.91 0.76 7.09
C GLU A 101 -8.21 1.82 6.20
N ASN A 102 -8.20 3.07 6.66
CA ASN A 102 -7.49 4.17 6.02
C ASN A 102 -5.96 4.05 6.07
N SER A 103 -5.42 3.18 6.93
CA SER A 103 -3.97 2.89 6.97
C SER A 103 -3.52 1.91 5.88
N ARG A 104 -4.42 1.39 5.05
CA ARG A 104 -4.06 0.54 3.91
C ARG A 104 -3.74 1.38 2.69
N SER A 105 -2.68 1.04 1.97
CA SER A 105 -2.39 1.64 0.66
C SER A 105 -3.47 1.33 -0.37
N VAL A 106 -4.14 0.17 -0.23
CA VAL A 106 -5.32 -0.22 -0.99
C VAL A 106 -6.46 -0.50 -0.02
N PRO A 107 -7.40 0.42 0.18
CA PRO A 107 -8.55 0.24 1.05
C PRO A 107 -9.42 -0.94 0.63
N LEU A 108 -9.90 -1.73 1.59
CA LEU A 108 -10.78 -2.88 1.31
C LEU A 108 -12.21 -2.44 1.01
N LYS A 109 -12.72 -1.44 1.75
CA LYS A 109 -14.11 -1.02 1.60
C LYS A 109 -14.24 0.47 1.87
N ILE A 110 -14.74 1.19 0.89
CA ILE A 110 -15.20 2.57 1.04
C ILE A 110 -16.72 2.54 0.89
N VAL A 111 -17.43 2.84 1.96
CA VAL A 111 -18.90 2.80 2.01
C VAL A 111 -19.44 4.19 2.22
N GLY A 112 -20.52 4.52 1.51
CA GLY A 112 -21.27 5.76 1.76
C GLY A 112 -20.66 7.02 1.13
N THR A 113 -19.55 6.90 0.40
CA THR A 113 -18.94 8.03 -0.30
C THR A 113 -18.94 7.81 -1.81
N ALA A 114 -19.11 8.89 -2.57
CA ALA A 114 -18.93 8.84 -4.02
C ALA A 114 -17.48 8.48 -4.38
N PRO A 115 -17.26 7.83 -5.53
CA PRO A 115 -15.90 7.56 -6.01
C PRO A 115 -15.12 8.86 -6.15
N ARG A 116 -13.88 8.83 -5.64
CA ARG A 116 -12.95 9.95 -5.78
C ARG A 116 -12.23 9.84 -7.11
N TYR A 117 -12.08 10.96 -7.82
CA TYR A 117 -11.41 10.99 -9.11
C TYR A 117 -10.91 12.38 -9.48
N VAL A 118 -9.94 12.40 -10.42
CA VAL A 118 -9.49 13.60 -11.13
C VAL A 118 -9.46 13.28 -12.63
N ILE A 119 -9.92 14.20 -13.46
CA ILE A 119 -9.85 14.10 -14.92
C ILE A 119 -9.03 15.27 -15.44
N GLU A 120 -7.93 14.98 -16.12
CA GLU A 120 -7.08 15.96 -16.77
C GLU A 120 -6.70 15.49 -18.17
N GLY A 121 -7.02 16.28 -19.19
CA GLY A 121 -6.77 15.95 -20.60
C GLY A 121 -7.43 14.63 -21.05
N GLY A 122 -8.49 14.22 -20.38
CA GLY A 122 -9.19 12.95 -20.61
C GLY A 122 -8.67 11.77 -19.80
N PHE A 123 -7.54 11.89 -19.12
CA PHE A 123 -7.04 10.84 -18.25
C PHE A 123 -7.84 10.83 -16.95
N LEU A 124 -8.51 9.72 -16.66
CA LEU A 124 -9.27 9.51 -15.43
C LEU A 124 -8.37 8.88 -14.38
N PHE A 125 -7.94 9.68 -13.41
CA PHE A 125 -7.15 9.25 -12.26
C PHE A 125 -8.06 8.81 -11.13
N GLN A 126 -7.78 7.65 -10.54
CA GLN A 126 -8.49 7.09 -9.40
C GLN A 126 -7.52 6.40 -8.44
N GLU A 127 -7.91 6.27 -7.18
CA GLU A 127 -7.18 5.44 -6.22
C GLU A 127 -7.59 3.98 -6.38
N LEU A 128 -6.60 3.08 -6.35
CA LEU A 128 -6.84 1.64 -6.31
C LEU A 128 -7.52 1.27 -4.98
N THR A 129 -8.66 0.63 -5.07
CA THR A 129 -9.43 0.10 -3.94
C THR A 129 -9.88 -1.32 -4.22
N LEU A 130 -10.33 -2.05 -3.21
CA LEU A 130 -10.97 -3.34 -3.45
C LEU A 130 -12.25 -3.18 -4.29
N ASN A 131 -13.00 -2.08 -4.10
CA ASN A 131 -14.17 -1.79 -4.93
C ASN A 131 -13.80 -1.64 -6.41
N TYR A 132 -12.66 -0.99 -6.69
CA TYR A 132 -12.12 -0.92 -8.05
C TYR A 132 -11.79 -2.31 -8.61
N LEU A 133 -11.12 -3.18 -7.83
CA LEU A 133 -10.82 -4.54 -8.27
C LEU A 133 -12.07 -5.38 -8.55
N ARG A 134 -13.17 -5.11 -7.86
CA ARG A 134 -14.45 -5.83 -8.05
C ARG A 134 -15.18 -5.51 -9.35
N ILE A 135 -14.75 -4.52 -10.14
CA ILE A 135 -15.31 -4.26 -11.47
C ILE A 135 -15.13 -5.47 -12.41
N TRP A 136 -14.15 -6.35 -12.13
CA TRP A 136 -13.96 -7.63 -12.85
C TRP A 136 -14.91 -8.74 -12.40
N GLY A 137 -15.92 -8.42 -11.55
CA GLY A 137 -16.96 -9.33 -11.11
C GLY A 137 -16.60 -10.17 -9.88
N ALA A 138 -17.44 -11.17 -9.59
CA ALA A 138 -17.28 -12.03 -8.40
C ALA A 138 -15.93 -12.75 -8.35
N ASN A 139 -15.38 -13.10 -9.51
CA ASN A 139 -14.09 -13.79 -9.65
C ASN A 139 -12.93 -12.81 -9.91
N TRP A 140 -12.99 -11.59 -9.36
CA TRP A 140 -11.95 -10.57 -9.54
C TRP A 140 -10.55 -11.06 -9.17
N GLN A 141 -10.42 -11.98 -8.19
CA GLN A 141 -9.14 -12.54 -7.74
C GLN A 141 -8.36 -13.25 -8.87
N THR A 142 -9.04 -13.71 -9.90
CA THR A 142 -8.42 -14.35 -11.05
C THR A 142 -8.49 -13.51 -12.32
N ARG A 143 -9.45 -12.59 -12.43
CA ARG A 143 -9.73 -11.79 -13.63
C ARG A 143 -9.09 -10.40 -13.62
N ALA A 144 -8.97 -9.77 -12.46
CA ALA A 144 -8.34 -8.46 -12.35
C ALA A 144 -6.84 -8.54 -12.71
N PRO A 145 -6.25 -7.48 -13.27
CA PRO A 145 -4.83 -7.47 -13.59
C PRO A 145 -3.97 -7.87 -12.40
N MET A 146 -3.11 -8.88 -12.59
CA MET A 146 -2.28 -9.45 -11.52
C MET A 146 -1.49 -8.37 -10.77
N ARG A 147 -0.96 -7.39 -11.49
CA ARG A 147 -0.23 -6.26 -10.92
C ARG A 147 -1.05 -5.52 -9.88
N LEU A 148 -2.32 -5.19 -10.17
CA LEU A 148 -3.19 -4.46 -9.25
C LEU A 148 -3.55 -5.30 -8.03
N ARG A 149 -3.73 -6.61 -8.21
CA ARG A 149 -3.99 -7.55 -7.10
C ARG A 149 -2.81 -7.66 -6.14
N LEU A 150 -1.58 -7.66 -6.67
CA LEU A 150 -0.37 -7.71 -5.85
C LEU A 150 -0.24 -6.53 -4.89
N PHE A 151 -0.73 -5.35 -5.24
CA PHE A 151 -0.76 -4.21 -4.31
C PHE A 151 -1.69 -4.46 -3.13
N LEU A 152 -2.82 -5.10 -3.35
CA LEU A 152 -3.75 -5.47 -2.29
C LEU A 152 -3.17 -6.56 -1.37
N GLU A 153 -2.60 -7.63 -1.97
CA GLU A 153 -2.15 -8.81 -1.25
C GLU A 153 -0.85 -8.58 -0.46
N GLN A 154 0.06 -7.80 -1.02
CA GLN A 154 1.41 -7.65 -0.48
C GLN A 154 1.62 -6.35 0.29
N ASN A 155 0.64 -5.46 0.30
CA ASN A 155 0.74 -4.11 0.86
C ASN A 155 2.04 -3.36 0.43
N LYS A 156 2.54 -3.68 -0.76
CA LYS A 156 3.84 -3.23 -1.31
C LYS A 156 3.81 -1.80 -1.86
N ALA A 157 2.74 -1.05 -1.65
CA ALA A 157 2.69 0.32 -2.13
C ALA A 157 3.87 1.17 -1.64
N VAL A 158 4.33 0.89 -0.43
CA VAL A 158 5.46 1.62 0.17
C VAL A 158 6.74 1.41 -0.64
N SER A 159 7.03 0.18 -1.08
CA SER A 159 8.28 -0.13 -1.80
C SER A 159 8.40 0.53 -3.18
N ILE A 160 7.28 0.89 -3.82
CA ILE A 160 7.30 1.60 -5.11
C ILE A 160 7.86 3.01 -4.94
N TYR A 161 7.55 3.63 -3.81
CA TYR A 161 7.94 5.01 -3.51
C TYR A 161 9.33 5.10 -2.86
N GLU A 162 9.80 4.03 -2.23
CA GLU A 162 11.11 3.97 -1.57
C GLU A 162 12.25 3.65 -2.54
N ASN A 163 12.01 2.80 -3.56
CA ASN A 163 13.03 2.39 -4.52
C ASN A 163 13.57 3.51 -5.44
N ASN A 164 12.97 4.70 -5.40
CA ASN A 164 13.46 5.87 -6.14
C ASN A 164 14.43 6.75 -5.33
N LYS A 165 14.77 6.38 -4.08
CA LYS A 165 15.86 6.99 -3.33
C LYS A 165 17.02 6.01 -3.27
N THR A 166 18.12 6.37 -3.91
CA THR A 166 19.44 5.71 -3.86
C THR A 166 20.12 5.77 -2.48
N ASP A 167 19.37 5.94 -1.41
CA ASP A 167 19.86 5.90 -0.05
C ASP A 167 19.15 4.79 0.73
N ILE A 168 19.64 3.57 0.53
CA ILE A 168 19.39 2.48 1.45
C ILE A 168 20.30 2.72 2.66
N SER A 169 19.91 3.60 3.55
CA SER A 169 20.37 3.51 4.93
C SER A 169 19.47 2.47 5.61
N SER A 170 20.08 1.45 6.16
CA SER A 170 19.50 0.33 6.92
C SER A 170 18.81 0.76 8.25
N THR A 171 18.45 2.00 8.37
CA THR A 171 17.70 2.58 9.47
C THR A 171 16.30 2.86 9.00
N GLY A 172 15.32 2.16 9.59
CA GLY A 172 13.89 2.29 9.29
C GLY A 172 13.46 3.75 9.20
N THR A 173 13.29 4.23 7.97
CA THR A 173 12.86 5.59 7.72
C THR A 173 11.41 5.69 8.18
N LYS A 174 11.17 6.39 9.27
CA LYS A 174 9.84 6.81 9.70
C LYS A 174 9.18 7.52 8.53
N ILE A 175 8.20 6.89 7.91
CA ILE A 175 7.28 7.59 7.00
C ILE A 175 6.48 8.55 7.89
N SER A 176 6.87 9.80 7.91
CA SER A 176 6.31 10.85 8.77
C SER A 176 4.98 11.43 8.24
N SER A 177 4.23 10.66 7.48
CA SER A 177 2.89 11.07 7.05
C SER A 177 1.84 10.31 7.88
N GLU A 178 0.89 11.03 8.44
CA GLU A 178 -0.24 10.47 9.22
C GLU A 178 -1.02 9.40 8.47
N HIS A 179 -0.78 9.27 7.16
CA HIS A 179 -1.49 8.31 6.31
C HIS A 179 -0.55 7.68 5.28
N PRO A 180 -0.70 6.37 4.97
CA PRO A 180 0.09 5.68 3.97
C PRO A 180 -0.15 6.22 2.56
N PRO A 181 0.84 6.08 1.66
CA PRO A 181 0.63 6.38 0.26
C PRO A 181 -0.45 5.46 -0.33
N ARG A 182 -1.30 6.04 -1.17
CA ARG A 182 -2.29 5.32 -1.98
C ARG A 182 -1.67 4.93 -3.31
N ILE A 183 -2.26 3.96 -3.98
CA ILE A 183 -1.94 3.65 -5.36
C ILE A 183 -2.88 4.44 -6.25
N VAL A 184 -2.35 5.43 -6.95
CA VAL A 184 -3.09 6.19 -7.96
C VAL A 184 -2.85 5.58 -9.34
N LEU A 185 -3.90 5.40 -10.09
CA LEU A 185 -3.84 4.85 -11.45
C LEU A 185 -4.68 5.66 -12.43
N VAL A 186 -4.30 5.63 -13.70
CA VAL A 186 -5.18 6.00 -14.80
C VAL A 186 -6.06 4.79 -15.09
N SER A 187 -7.36 4.92 -14.76
CA SER A 187 -8.32 3.83 -14.96
C SER A 187 -8.73 3.69 -16.42
N GLN A 188 -8.90 4.81 -17.11
CA GLN A 188 -9.21 4.90 -18.54
C GLN A 188 -8.87 6.28 -19.08
N VAL A 189 -8.85 6.41 -20.40
CA VAL A 189 -8.70 7.68 -21.11
C VAL A 189 -9.98 7.98 -21.87
N ILE A 190 -10.59 9.13 -21.58
CA ILE A 190 -11.75 9.66 -22.29
C ILE A 190 -11.25 10.32 -23.58
N PRO A 191 -11.74 9.91 -24.75
CA PRO A 191 -11.19 10.39 -26.02
C PRO A 191 -11.33 11.90 -26.22
N ASP A 192 -10.23 12.52 -26.65
CA ASP A 192 -10.15 13.92 -27.09
C ASP A 192 -8.98 14.07 -28.07
N PRO A 193 -8.98 15.07 -28.95
CA PRO A 193 -7.83 15.33 -29.83
C PRO A 193 -6.49 15.45 -29.12
N LEU A 194 -6.47 15.99 -27.89
CA LEU A 194 -5.25 16.13 -27.07
C LEU A 194 -4.60 14.78 -26.72
N ASN A 195 -5.39 13.73 -26.59
CA ASN A 195 -4.91 12.43 -26.10
C ASN A 195 -4.90 11.34 -27.18
N ILE A 196 -4.87 11.71 -28.47
CA ILE A 196 -4.75 10.77 -29.57
C ILE A 196 -3.52 9.87 -29.40
N GLY A 197 -3.70 8.55 -29.53
CA GLY A 197 -2.67 7.54 -29.33
C GLY A 197 -2.54 7.01 -27.90
N TYR A 198 -3.29 7.57 -26.95
CA TYR A 198 -3.29 7.13 -25.56
C TYR A 198 -4.61 6.47 -25.12
N GLN A 199 -5.61 6.38 -26.00
CA GLN A 199 -6.98 5.94 -25.65
C GLN A 199 -7.06 4.50 -25.12
N LYS A 200 -6.07 3.65 -25.45
CA LYS A 200 -6.00 2.27 -24.95
C LYS A 200 -5.39 2.15 -23.56
N LEU A 201 -4.74 3.22 -23.08
CA LEU A 201 -4.10 3.20 -21.77
C LEU A 201 -5.16 3.02 -20.68
N SER A 202 -5.01 1.97 -19.90
CA SER A 202 -5.88 1.66 -18.78
C SER A 202 -5.13 0.95 -17.67
N ASN A 203 -5.62 1.10 -16.45
CA ASN A 203 -5.05 0.43 -15.27
C ASN A 203 -3.54 0.71 -15.06
N ALA A 204 -3.08 1.87 -15.54
CA ALA A 204 -1.68 2.28 -15.46
C ALA A 204 -1.41 3.01 -14.15
N VAL A 205 -0.55 2.45 -13.31
CA VAL A 205 -0.19 3.04 -12.03
C VAL A 205 0.71 4.24 -12.25
N VAL A 206 0.32 5.39 -11.69
CA VAL A 206 1.03 6.66 -11.81
C VAL A 206 2.11 6.76 -10.75
N LEU A 207 3.34 7.04 -11.15
CA LEU A 207 4.45 7.31 -10.25
C LEU A 207 4.66 8.79 -10.01
N GLN A 208 4.69 9.56 -11.09
CA GLN A 208 4.97 10.99 -11.05
C GLN A 208 4.12 11.75 -12.07
N VAL A 209 3.84 13.00 -11.75
CA VAL A 209 3.33 14.00 -12.70
C VAL A 209 4.23 15.22 -12.58
N ASN A 210 4.79 15.67 -13.70
CA ASN A 210 5.72 16.80 -13.76
C ASN A 210 6.91 16.66 -12.78
N GLY A 211 7.44 15.42 -12.64
CA GLY A 211 8.53 15.12 -11.71
C GLY A 211 8.12 15.06 -10.22
N LYS A 212 6.87 15.39 -9.89
CA LYS A 212 6.34 15.28 -8.52
C LYS A 212 5.79 13.88 -8.29
N GLN A 213 6.22 13.23 -7.21
CA GLN A 213 5.74 11.91 -6.83
C GLN A 213 4.25 11.95 -6.46
N ILE A 214 3.47 11.02 -7.00
CA ILE A 214 2.03 10.92 -6.75
C ILE A 214 1.78 9.82 -5.72
N ARG A 215 1.40 10.21 -4.52
CA ARG A 215 1.08 9.31 -3.40
C ARG A 215 -0.40 9.28 -3.08
N ARG A 216 -1.16 10.26 -3.57
CA ARG A 216 -2.60 10.43 -3.35
C ARG A 216 -3.23 11.12 -4.54
N LEU A 217 -4.53 11.05 -4.62
CA LEU A 217 -5.27 11.65 -5.72
C LEU A 217 -5.14 13.18 -5.74
N GLU A 218 -5.02 13.82 -4.56
CA GLU A 218 -4.81 15.26 -4.42
C GLU A 218 -3.47 15.73 -5.03
N ASP A 219 -2.45 14.86 -4.99
CA ASP A 219 -1.15 15.17 -5.57
C ASP A 219 -1.24 15.35 -7.07
N VAL A 220 -2.17 14.64 -7.75
CA VAL A 220 -2.40 14.78 -9.19
C VAL A 220 -2.82 16.21 -9.51
N SER A 221 -3.90 16.71 -8.87
CA SER A 221 -4.38 18.07 -9.09
C SER A 221 -3.30 19.10 -8.81
N THR A 222 -2.56 18.93 -7.70
CA THR A 222 -1.47 19.86 -7.34
C THR A 222 -0.32 19.81 -8.35
N ALA A 223 0.02 18.62 -8.86
CA ALA A 223 1.12 18.47 -9.82
C ALA A 223 0.80 19.10 -11.20
N PHE A 224 -0.48 19.05 -11.61
CA PHE A 224 -0.92 19.71 -12.84
C PHE A 224 -0.87 21.26 -12.77
N LEU A 225 -0.74 21.86 -11.59
CA LEU A 225 -0.51 23.30 -11.46
C LEU A 225 0.94 23.73 -11.79
N SER A 226 1.86 22.78 -11.99
CA SER A 226 3.28 23.08 -12.19
C SER A 226 3.83 22.35 -13.42
N PRO A 227 3.47 22.79 -14.63
CA PRO A 227 3.97 22.19 -15.87
C PRO A 227 5.49 22.41 -16.05
N ILE A 228 6.11 21.59 -16.88
CA ILE A 228 7.52 21.70 -17.24
C ILE A 228 7.63 22.03 -18.73
N ASN A 229 8.27 23.13 -19.08
CA ASN A 229 8.51 23.57 -20.47
C ASN A 229 7.23 23.55 -21.34
N ASN A 230 6.11 24.06 -20.82
CA ASN A 230 4.79 24.08 -21.47
C ASN A 230 4.17 22.70 -21.74
N PHE A 231 4.63 21.67 -21.04
CA PHE A 231 4.08 20.33 -21.13
C PHE A 231 3.78 19.77 -19.73
N HIS A 232 2.77 18.90 -19.67
CA HIS A 232 2.57 18.00 -18.56
C HIS A 232 3.12 16.63 -18.93
N ARG A 233 3.90 16.05 -18.03
CA ARG A 233 4.43 14.70 -18.15
C ARG A 233 3.87 13.82 -17.05
N ILE A 234 3.30 12.69 -17.44
CA ILE A 234 2.78 11.66 -16.53
C ILE A 234 3.66 10.43 -16.68
N ASP A 235 4.32 10.00 -15.62
CA ASP A 235 5.19 8.82 -15.63
C ASP A 235 4.51 7.65 -14.89
N PHE A 236 4.57 6.48 -15.49
CA PHE A 236 3.90 5.27 -15.01
C PHE A 236 4.88 4.22 -14.50
N LEU A 237 4.38 3.34 -13.64
CA LEU A 237 5.13 2.18 -13.17
C LEU A 237 5.56 1.29 -14.35
N PRO A 238 6.84 0.84 -14.39
CA PRO A 238 7.34 -0.06 -15.44
C PRO A 238 6.45 -1.28 -15.66
N GLY A 239 6.27 -1.68 -16.92
CA GLY A 239 5.34 -2.72 -17.35
C GLY A 239 3.92 -2.22 -17.62
N SER A 240 3.64 -0.93 -17.53
CA SER A 240 2.47 -0.30 -18.14
C SER A 240 2.64 -0.27 -19.67
N GLU A 241 1.53 -0.15 -20.42
CA GLU A 241 1.56 -0.07 -21.90
C GLU A 241 2.44 1.08 -22.40
N ARG A 242 2.50 2.16 -21.63
CA ARG A 242 3.37 3.32 -21.85
C ARG A 242 4.15 3.63 -20.58
N LEU A 243 5.40 4.07 -20.74
CA LEU A 243 6.19 4.53 -19.60
C LEU A 243 5.87 5.97 -19.22
N SER A 244 5.51 6.79 -20.20
CA SER A 244 5.11 8.18 -19.99
C SER A 244 4.12 8.69 -21.04
N VAL A 245 3.40 9.74 -20.67
CA VAL A 245 2.48 10.51 -21.50
C VAL A 245 2.89 11.98 -21.41
N ILE A 246 2.83 12.69 -22.54
CA ILE A 246 3.12 14.13 -22.64
C ILE A 246 1.87 14.83 -23.17
N LEU A 247 1.41 15.87 -22.48
CA LEU A 247 0.27 16.69 -22.87
C LEU A 247 0.67 18.16 -23.00
N SER A 248 0.15 18.85 -24.02
CA SER A 248 0.33 20.29 -24.20
C SER A 248 -0.45 21.08 -23.15
N VAL A 249 0.20 22.01 -22.46
CA VAL A 249 -0.46 22.92 -21.51
C VAL A 249 -1.43 23.84 -22.24
N ALA A 250 -1.07 24.32 -23.43
CA ALA A 250 -1.90 25.24 -24.20
C ALA A 250 -3.26 24.67 -24.60
N GLU A 251 -3.33 23.34 -24.78
CA GLU A 251 -4.53 22.65 -25.23
C GLU A 251 -5.34 22.04 -24.09
N LEU A 252 -4.75 21.92 -22.88
CA LEU A 252 -5.33 21.18 -21.77
C LEU A 252 -6.67 21.76 -21.31
N ALA A 253 -6.76 23.07 -21.16
CA ALA A 253 -7.98 23.74 -20.69
C ALA A 253 -9.16 23.52 -21.67
N ASP A 254 -8.90 23.66 -22.96
CA ASP A 254 -9.91 23.45 -24.00
C ASP A 254 -10.31 21.97 -24.09
N ALA A 255 -9.36 21.06 -23.95
CA ALA A 255 -9.62 19.62 -23.90
C ALA A 255 -10.52 19.26 -22.72
N ASN A 256 -10.21 19.76 -21.52
CA ASN A 256 -11.01 19.55 -20.33
C ASN A 256 -12.45 20.08 -20.51
N GLN A 257 -12.61 21.24 -21.15
CA GLN A 257 -13.94 21.78 -21.42
C GLN A 257 -14.72 20.96 -22.46
N ARG A 258 -14.07 20.50 -23.54
CA ARG A 258 -14.69 19.61 -24.54
C ARG A 258 -15.14 18.29 -23.89
N ILE A 259 -14.27 17.67 -23.10
CA ILE A 259 -14.56 16.42 -22.39
C ILE A 259 -15.75 16.60 -21.46
N LYS A 260 -15.75 17.65 -20.64
CA LYS A 260 -16.85 17.98 -19.74
C LYS A 260 -18.17 18.09 -20.48
N ASN A 261 -18.21 18.79 -21.61
CA ASN A 261 -19.41 19.05 -22.39
C ASN A 261 -19.88 17.79 -23.15
N ASN A 262 -18.97 17.15 -23.90
CA ASN A 262 -19.30 16.03 -24.76
C ASN A 262 -19.77 14.81 -23.97
N PHE A 263 -19.16 14.56 -22.82
CA PHE A 263 -19.50 13.41 -21.96
C PHE A 263 -20.43 13.78 -20.80
N ARG A 264 -20.92 15.03 -20.74
CA ARG A 264 -21.83 15.54 -19.71
C ARG A 264 -21.32 15.28 -18.29
N ILE A 265 -20.03 15.48 -18.08
CA ILE A 265 -19.39 15.27 -16.79
C ILE A 265 -19.65 16.52 -15.91
N PRO A 266 -20.31 16.39 -14.77
CA PRO A 266 -20.68 17.55 -13.97
C PRO A 266 -19.48 18.24 -13.35
N LYS A 267 -18.46 17.47 -12.93
CA LYS A 267 -17.23 17.96 -12.32
C LYS A 267 -16.05 17.12 -12.83
N LEU A 268 -14.93 17.77 -13.12
CA LEU A 268 -13.69 17.07 -13.52
C LEU A 268 -12.92 16.49 -12.34
N GLN A 269 -13.29 16.84 -11.12
CA GLN A 269 -12.69 16.27 -9.92
C GLN A 269 -13.71 16.09 -8.80
N SER A 270 -13.50 15.04 -8.01
CA SER A 270 -14.19 14.70 -6.77
C SER A 270 -13.14 14.14 -5.81
N LEU A 271 -12.64 14.98 -4.92
CA LEU A 271 -11.58 14.66 -3.95
C LEU A 271 -12.14 14.48 -2.55
#